data_a30c5196ce61082a9098d40734e64689
#
_entry.id   a30c5196ce61082a9098d40734e64689
#
_cell.length_a   1.000
_cell.length_b   1.000
_cell.length_c   1.000
_cell.angle_alpha   90.00
_cell.angle_beta   90.00
_cell.angle_gamma   90.00
#
_symmetry.space_group_name_H-M   'P 1'
#
loop_
_entity.id
_entity.type
_entity.pdbx_description
1 polymer ?
#
loop_
_entity_poly.entity_id
_entity_poly.type
_entity_poly.pdbx_seq_one_letter_code
_entity_poly.pdbx_strand_id
1 'polypeptide(L)'
;GYGKNLPLLDNLHHIGRLTREEVPRLLVEADIGLAPYPNLDYGFSPLKIYEYMGCNLPVFATDLPSVREATQGNAFLAKPGKLSQLVSKLISNEEKLYSISKSAYDYATQRRTWENTIDETIDLYKNVI
;
A
#
# COMPACT_ATOMS: atom_id res chain seq x y z
N GLY A 1 -6.56 -11.46 3.48
CA GLY A 1 -6.85 -12.61 4.33
C GLY A 1 -8.33 -12.76 4.59
N TYR A 2 -8.84 -13.97 4.50
CA TYR A 2 -10.22 -14.25 4.84
C TYR A 2 -10.34 -14.38 6.36
N GLY A 3 -10.58 -13.26 7.04
CA GLY A 3 -10.82 -13.24 8.47
C GLY A 3 -12.18 -13.88 8.79
N LYS A 4 -12.18 -15.02 9.45
CA LYS A 4 -13.42 -15.72 9.83
C LYS A 4 -14.21 -15.04 10.95
N ASN A 5 -13.73 -14.02 11.60
CA ASN A 5 -14.40 -13.34 12.71
C ASN A 5 -14.08 -11.83 12.69
N LEU A 6 -14.59 -11.14 11.70
CA LEU A 6 -14.56 -9.67 11.73
C LEU A 6 -15.60 -9.17 12.76
N PRO A 7 -15.25 -8.16 13.58
CA PRO A 7 -16.23 -7.58 14.48
C PRO A 7 -17.38 -6.95 13.67
N LEU A 8 -18.60 -7.12 14.16
CA LEU A 8 -19.78 -6.45 13.61
C LEU A 8 -19.76 -5.01 14.11
N LEU A 9 -19.32 -4.09 13.27
CA LEU A 9 -19.31 -2.66 13.53
C LEU A 9 -20.10 -1.98 12.43
N ASP A 10 -20.94 -1.01 12.76
CA ASP A 10 -21.82 -0.29 11.81
C ASP A 10 -21.04 0.42 10.70
N ASN A 11 -19.80 0.79 10.97
CA ASN A 11 -18.90 1.47 10.03
C ASN A 11 -17.84 0.56 9.40
N LEU A 12 -17.97 -0.77 9.56
CA LEU A 12 -17.07 -1.75 8.94
C LEU A 12 -17.83 -2.56 7.89
N HIS A 13 -17.46 -2.40 6.63
CA HIS A 13 -18.05 -3.12 5.52
C HIS A 13 -17.04 -4.11 4.94
N HIS A 14 -17.34 -5.42 5.11
CA HIS A 14 -16.56 -6.47 4.48
C HIS A 14 -17.15 -6.80 3.11
N ILE A 15 -16.46 -6.37 2.05
CA ILE A 15 -16.95 -6.48 0.67
C ILE A 15 -16.77 -7.89 0.09
N GLY A 16 -15.94 -8.72 0.74
CA GLY A 16 -15.67 -10.07 0.25
C GLY A 16 -14.56 -10.10 -0.81
N ARG A 17 -14.65 -11.08 -1.69
CA ARG A 17 -13.68 -11.29 -2.76
C ARG A 17 -14.07 -10.47 -3.99
N LEU A 18 -13.14 -9.65 -4.47
CA LEU A 18 -13.28 -8.86 -5.68
C LEU A 18 -12.43 -9.45 -6.81
N THR A 19 -12.85 -9.23 -8.03
CA THR A 19 -12.04 -9.50 -9.22
C THR A 19 -10.94 -8.44 -9.36
N ARG A 20 -9.96 -8.73 -10.21
CA ARG A 20 -8.86 -7.80 -10.49
C ARG A 20 -9.36 -6.46 -11.05
N GLU A 21 -10.42 -6.48 -11.83
CA GLU A 21 -11.04 -5.30 -12.46
C GLU A 21 -11.87 -4.48 -11.47
N GLU A 22 -12.43 -5.13 -10.45
CA GLU A 22 -13.25 -4.47 -9.43
C GLU A 22 -12.42 -3.73 -8.38
N VAL A 23 -11.21 -4.22 -8.07
CA VAL A 23 -10.34 -3.62 -7.06
C VAL A 23 -10.03 -2.15 -7.36
N PRO A 24 -9.55 -1.75 -8.55
CA PRO A 24 -9.28 -0.33 -8.84
C PRO A 24 -10.54 0.54 -8.76
N ARG A 25 -11.69 0.01 -9.20
CA ARG A 25 -12.97 0.75 -9.13
C ARG A 25 -13.38 1.07 -7.70
N LEU A 26 -13.16 0.13 -6.79
CA LEU A 26 -13.40 0.36 -5.37
C LEU A 26 -12.38 1.34 -4.78
N LEU A 27 -11.11 1.18 -5.12
CA LEU A 27 -10.05 1.99 -4.54
C LEU A 27 -10.13 3.48 -4.91
N VAL A 28 -10.61 3.82 -6.10
CA VAL A 28 -10.78 5.23 -6.49
C VAL A 28 -11.88 5.97 -5.72
N GLU A 29 -12.78 5.24 -5.04
CA GLU A 29 -13.79 5.80 -4.16
C GLU A 29 -13.29 6.01 -2.73
N ALA A 30 -12.08 5.54 -2.41
CA ALA A 30 -11.52 5.64 -1.06
C ALA A 30 -10.71 6.93 -0.88
N ASP A 31 -10.63 7.40 0.37
CA ASP A 31 -9.84 8.58 0.75
C ASP A 31 -8.42 8.23 1.16
N ILE A 32 -8.21 7.06 1.73
CA ILE A 32 -6.89 6.54 2.17
C ILE A 32 -6.79 5.03 1.98
N GLY A 33 -5.56 4.53 1.82
CA GLY A 33 -5.23 3.12 1.86
C GLY A 33 -4.60 2.72 3.19
N LEU A 34 -5.15 1.71 3.87
CA LEU A 34 -4.61 1.20 5.13
C LEU A 34 -3.97 -0.17 4.94
N ALA A 35 -2.72 -0.31 5.38
CA ALA A 35 -1.97 -1.56 5.36
C ALA A 35 -1.38 -1.90 6.74
N PRO A 36 -2.22 -2.35 7.69
CA PRO A 36 -1.79 -2.70 9.05
C PRO A 36 -1.20 -4.11 9.07
N TYR A 37 0.08 -4.24 8.71
CA TYR A 37 0.79 -5.51 8.81
C TYR A 37 1.16 -5.81 10.26
N PRO A 38 1.08 -7.08 10.70
CA PRO A 38 1.69 -7.49 11.96
C PRO A 38 3.21 -7.38 11.87
N ASN A 39 3.88 -7.44 13.02
CA ASN A 39 5.34 -7.50 13.04
C ASN A 39 5.78 -8.86 12.44
N LEU A 40 6.39 -8.82 11.27
CA LEU A 40 6.83 -10.00 10.53
C LEU A 40 8.36 -10.08 10.57
N ASP A 41 8.88 -11.27 10.89
CA ASP A 41 10.30 -11.55 10.96
C ASP A 41 10.92 -11.94 9.61
N TYR A 42 10.12 -11.93 8.55
CA TYR A 42 10.53 -12.30 7.19
C TYR A 42 10.13 -11.24 6.16
N GLY A 43 10.87 -11.21 5.06
CA GLY A 43 10.53 -10.35 3.92
C GLY A 43 9.29 -10.82 3.18
N PHE A 44 8.50 -9.88 2.68
CA PHE A 44 7.31 -10.13 1.87
C PHE A 44 7.12 -9.01 0.85
N SER A 45 6.33 -9.27 -0.19
CA SER A 45 5.95 -8.25 -1.16
C SER A 45 4.60 -7.64 -0.79
N PRO A 46 4.53 -6.35 -0.45
CA PRO A 46 3.29 -5.70 -0.02
C PRO A 46 2.45 -5.25 -1.21
N LEU A 47 1.91 -6.19 -1.99
CA LEU A 47 1.19 -5.92 -3.25
C LEU A 47 0.05 -4.91 -3.11
N LYS A 48 -0.73 -4.97 -2.01
CA LYS A 48 -1.82 -4.02 -1.78
C LYS A 48 -1.35 -2.56 -1.69
N ILE A 49 -0.11 -2.33 -1.22
CA ILE A 49 0.46 -0.98 -1.17
C ILE A 49 0.66 -0.42 -2.58
N TYR A 50 1.16 -1.23 -3.51
CA TYR A 50 1.31 -0.82 -4.91
C TYR A 50 -0.04 -0.53 -5.57
N GLU A 51 -1.09 -1.30 -5.25
CA GLU A 51 -2.44 -1.05 -5.72
C GLU A 51 -2.98 0.30 -5.20
N TYR A 52 -2.79 0.59 -3.92
CA TYR A 52 -3.17 1.89 -3.33
C TYR A 52 -2.42 3.05 -3.99
N MET A 53 -1.10 2.94 -4.12
CA MET A 53 -0.28 3.97 -4.75
C MET A 53 -0.67 4.17 -6.21
N GLY A 54 -0.93 3.10 -6.96
CA GLY A 54 -1.40 3.14 -8.36
C GLY A 54 -2.79 3.75 -8.53
N CYS A 55 -3.61 3.75 -7.49
CA CYS A 55 -4.91 4.43 -7.44
C CYS A 55 -4.85 5.84 -6.84
N ASN A 56 -3.66 6.41 -6.69
CA ASN A 56 -3.44 7.75 -6.13
C ASN A 56 -3.98 7.92 -4.71
N LEU A 57 -3.95 6.86 -3.89
CA LEU A 57 -4.35 6.93 -2.49
C LEU A 57 -3.16 7.26 -1.59
N PRO A 58 -3.32 8.14 -0.61
CA PRO A 58 -2.35 8.28 0.47
C PRO A 58 -2.33 7.00 1.31
N VAL A 59 -1.16 6.39 1.43
CA VAL A 59 -0.98 5.10 2.09
C VAL A 59 -0.53 5.29 3.54
N PHE A 60 -1.21 4.61 4.45
CA PHE A 60 -0.80 4.46 5.84
C PHE A 60 -0.48 2.99 6.11
N ALA A 61 0.74 2.69 6.53
CA ALA A 61 1.18 1.31 6.70
C ALA A 61 2.03 1.12 7.97
N THR A 62 2.15 -0.14 8.37
CA THR A 62 3.08 -0.53 9.42
C THR A 62 4.51 -0.37 8.92
N ASP A 63 5.36 0.23 9.75
CA ASP A 63 6.77 0.47 9.47
C ASP A 63 7.58 -0.84 9.60
N LEU A 64 7.75 -1.52 8.48
CA LEU A 64 8.53 -2.76 8.35
C LEU A 64 9.56 -2.61 7.22
N PRO A 65 10.67 -3.36 7.24
CA PRO A 65 11.71 -3.28 6.21
C PRO A 65 11.16 -3.43 4.79
N SER A 66 10.33 -4.46 4.53
CA SER A 66 9.73 -4.68 3.21
C SER A 66 8.78 -3.55 2.77
N VAL A 67 8.12 -2.89 3.73
CA VAL A 67 7.22 -1.76 3.45
C VAL A 67 8.03 -0.50 3.13
N ARG A 68 9.11 -0.24 3.87
CA ARG A 68 10.03 0.87 3.55
C ARG A 68 10.61 0.72 2.15
N GLU A 69 11.07 -0.48 1.82
CA GLU A 69 11.61 -0.82 0.50
C GLU A 69 10.57 -0.60 -0.60
N ALA A 70 9.34 -1.06 -0.38
CA ALA A 70 8.27 -0.93 -1.35
C ALA A 70 7.83 0.52 -1.58
N THR A 71 7.80 1.33 -0.52
CA THR A 71 7.26 2.69 -0.59
C THR A 71 8.29 3.77 -0.89
N GLN A 72 9.56 3.54 -0.59
CA GLN A 72 10.66 4.49 -0.81
C GLN A 72 10.33 5.91 -0.31
N GLY A 73 9.71 6.01 0.88
CA GLY A 73 9.31 7.29 1.47
C GLY A 73 7.97 7.85 0.97
N ASN A 74 7.25 7.14 0.11
CA ASN A 74 5.99 7.59 -0.46
C ASN A 74 4.75 7.06 0.30
N ALA A 75 4.88 6.88 1.60
CA ALA A 75 3.79 6.47 2.48
C ALA A 75 4.00 7.00 3.90
N PHE A 76 2.92 7.10 4.65
CA PHE A 76 2.99 7.37 6.09
C PHE A 76 3.18 6.05 6.85
N LEU A 77 4.29 5.94 7.57
CA LEU A 77 4.65 4.71 8.26
C LEU A 77 4.61 4.91 9.78
N ALA A 78 4.04 3.94 10.49
CA ALA A 78 4.00 3.91 11.93
C ALA A 78 4.52 2.58 12.48
N LYS A 79 5.18 2.61 13.62
CA LYS A 79 5.58 1.39 14.34
C LYS A 79 4.38 0.48 14.58
N PRO A 80 4.57 -0.85 14.67
CA PRO A 80 3.51 -1.78 15.01
C PRO A 80 2.66 -1.31 16.19
N GLY A 81 1.33 -1.33 16.06
CA GLY A 81 0.40 -0.86 17.08
C GLY A 81 0.20 0.67 17.17
N LYS A 82 0.89 1.47 16.34
CA LYS A 82 0.79 2.95 16.36
C LYS A 82 0.10 3.55 15.12
N LEU A 83 -0.38 2.72 14.22
CA LEU A 83 -0.95 3.18 12.95
C LEU A 83 -2.20 4.06 13.15
N SER A 84 -3.10 3.68 14.06
CA SER A 84 -4.31 4.45 14.36
C SER A 84 -4.00 5.86 14.86
N GLN A 85 -2.97 6.02 15.69
CA GLN A 85 -2.53 7.33 16.17
C GLN A 85 -1.99 8.20 15.03
N LEU A 86 -1.24 7.61 14.09
CA LEU A 86 -0.72 8.31 12.93
C LEU A 86 -1.87 8.75 12.00
N VAL A 87 -2.83 7.87 11.73
CA VAL A 87 -4.02 8.21 10.94
C VAL A 87 -4.78 9.37 11.58
N SER A 88 -5.13 9.27 12.86
CA SER A 88 -5.85 10.34 13.57
C SER A 88 -5.13 11.69 13.52
N LYS A 89 -3.80 11.68 13.53
CA LYS A 89 -2.98 12.91 13.45
C LYS A 89 -3.00 13.56 12.08
N LEU A 90 -3.07 12.76 11.01
CA LEU A 90 -2.85 13.24 9.64
C LEU A 90 -4.10 13.26 8.76
N ILE A 91 -5.17 12.55 9.15
CA ILE A 91 -6.36 12.38 8.29
C ILE A 91 -7.03 13.70 7.88
N SER A 92 -6.92 14.74 8.68
CA SER A 92 -7.47 16.07 8.39
C SER A 92 -6.48 17.00 7.67
N ASN A 93 -5.26 16.55 7.39
CA ASN A 93 -4.26 17.37 6.70
C ASN A 93 -4.27 17.08 5.20
N GLU A 94 -5.22 17.70 4.49
CA GLU A 94 -5.44 17.48 3.05
C GLU A 94 -4.18 17.74 2.20
N GLU A 95 -3.42 18.78 2.53
CA GLU A 95 -2.19 19.13 1.81
C GLU A 95 -1.15 18.00 1.88
N LYS A 96 -0.92 17.44 3.06
CA LYS A 96 0.00 16.30 3.24
C LYS A 96 -0.51 15.05 2.56
N LEU A 97 -1.80 14.76 2.68
CA LEU A 97 -2.42 13.60 2.02
C LEU A 97 -2.28 13.71 0.51
N TYR A 98 -2.61 14.85 -0.06
CA TYR A 98 -2.47 15.10 -1.50
C TYR A 98 -1.01 14.98 -1.97
N SER A 99 -0.07 15.62 -1.27
CA SER A 99 1.34 15.61 -1.64
C SER A 99 1.90 14.20 -1.67
N ILE A 100 1.62 13.38 -0.64
CA ILE A 100 2.15 12.00 -0.59
C ILE A 100 1.44 11.07 -1.58
N SER A 101 0.14 11.23 -1.82
CA SER A 101 -0.58 10.39 -2.78
C SER A 101 -0.06 10.63 -4.20
N LYS A 102 0.17 11.89 -4.57
CA LYS A 102 0.74 12.23 -5.87
C LYS A 102 2.15 11.68 -6.05
N SER A 103 3.02 11.85 -5.06
CA SER A 103 4.38 11.30 -5.08
C SER A 103 4.38 9.77 -5.16
N ALA A 104 3.47 9.12 -4.42
CA ALA A 104 3.28 7.68 -4.44
C ALA A 104 2.82 7.17 -5.82
N TYR A 105 1.85 7.86 -6.42
CA TYR A 105 1.35 7.53 -7.76
C TYR A 105 2.46 7.63 -8.81
N ASP A 106 3.19 8.73 -8.82
CA ASP A 106 4.30 8.95 -9.76
C ASP A 106 5.38 7.86 -9.59
N TYR A 107 5.73 7.51 -8.35
CA TYR A 107 6.67 6.43 -8.05
C TYR A 107 6.16 5.07 -8.53
N ALA A 108 4.92 4.70 -8.20
CA ALA A 108 4.35 3.40 -8.55
C ALA A 108 4.24 3.22 -10.07
N THR A 109 3.79 4.25 -10.79
CA THR A 109 3.58 4.20 -12.23
C THR A 109 4.86 4.28 -13.06
N GLN A 110 5.91 4.89 -12.53
CA GLN A 110 7.20 5.04 -13.24
C GLN A 110 8.23 3.97 -12.86
N ARG A 111 8.21 3.46 -11.63
CA ARG A 111 9.27 2.60 -11.08
C ARG A 111 8.83 1.19 -10.71
N ARG A 112 7.52 0.97 -10.49
CA ARG A 112 7.00 -0.32 -10.02
C ARG A 112 5.99 -0.92 -10.99
N THR A 113 6.31 -0.91 -12.27
CA THR A 113 5.55 -1.58 -13.31
C THR A 113 6.07 -2.99 -13.55
N TRP A 114 5.26 -3.85 -14.15
CA TRP A 114 5.69 -5.19 -14.54
C TRP A 114 6.80 -5.13 -15.59
N GLU A 115 6.78 -4.15 -16.50
CA GLU A 115 7.81 -3.92 -17.49
C GLU A 115 9.17 -3.70 -16.81
N ASN A 116 9.24 -2.81 -15.83
CA ASN A 116 10.47 -2.55 -15.09
C ASN A 116 10.96 -3.81 -14.36
N THR A 117 10.06 -4.59 -13.76
CA THR A 117 10.41 -5.83 -13.07
C THR A 117 10.96 -6.88 -14.04
N ILE A 118 10.38 -6.98 -15.24
CA ILE A 118 10.85 -7.88 -16.30
C ILE A 118 12.25 -7.45 -16.77
N ASP A 119 12.48 -6.17 -17.01
CA ASP A 119 13.76 -5.65 -17.47
C ASP A 119 14.86 -5.89 -16.42
N GLU A 120 14.61 -5.59 -15.17
CA GLU A 120 15.52 -5.87 -14.04
C GLU A 120 15.84 -7.38 -13.94
N THR A 121 14.83 -8.23 -14.14
CA THR A 121 15.00 -9.69 -14.10
C THR A 121 15.86 -10.18 -15.29
N ILE A 122 15.61 -9.67 -16.48
CA ILE A 122 16.41 -10.02 -17.68
C ILE A 122 17.86 -9.59 -17.49
N ASP A 123 18.10 -8.40 -16.96
CA ASP A 123 19.45 -7.89 -16.72
C ASP A 123 20.18 -8.72 -15.67
N LEU A 124 19.46 -9.15 -14.61
CA LEU A 124 20.02 -10.06 -13.62
C LEU A 124 20.48 -11.38 -14.26
N TYR A 125 19.64 -12.00 -15.11
CA TYR A 125 20.00 -13.23 -15.81
C TYR A 125 21.20 -13.05 -16.75
N LYS A 126 21.28 -11.95 -17.49
CA LYS A 126 22.43 -11.64 -18.35
C LYS A 126 23.75 -11.53 -17.57
N ASN A 127 23.69 -11.02 -16.35
CA ASN A 127 24.89 -10.85 -15.50
C ASN A 127 25.33 -12.14 -14.78
N VAL A 128 24.48 -13.16 -14.72
CA VAL A 128 24.79 -14.46 -14.06
C VAL A 128 25.24 -15.51 -15.07
N ILE A 129 24.94 -15.37 -16.34
CA ILE A 129 25.34 -16.23 -17.43
C ILE A 129 26.64 -15.69 -18.04
#